data_acb2cc06d7edaaeec32a09a9f95ed571
#
_entry.id   acb2cc06d7edaaeec32a09a9f95ed571
#
_cell.length_a   1.000
_cell.length_b   1.000
_cell.length_c   1.000
_cell.angle_alpha   90.00
_cell.angle_beta   90.00
_cell.angle_gamma   90.00
#
_symmetry.space_group_name_H-M   'P 1'
#
loop_
_entity.id
_entity.type
_entity.pdbx_description
1 polymer ?
#
loop_
_entity_poly.entity_id
_entity_poly.type
_entity_poly.pdbx_seq_one_letter_code
_entity_poly.pdbx_strand_id
1 'polypeptide(L)'
;YIQTTPVQLCLMTAQIANGGYKIYPKITVEDENKNFQNDKYTPLYENSKNIKIVQDAMFGSTNEVMGTSYRSRINDPKYQFAGKTGTAQVKKITERDRELDLKTFQIPYEERDHALYVAFGPYKNPRYALSVFVEHGGNGSTTAAPMAKKLFKLIIDRHQIRKNYDNKKYLDI
;
A
#
# COMPACT_ATOMS: atom_id res chain seq x y z
N TYR A 1 -2.34 -0.17 22.14
CA TYR A 1 -2.51 0.41 20.79
C TYR A 1 -1.14 0.67 20.17
N ILE A 2 -0.98 0.32 18.88
CA ILE A 2 0.22 0.65 18.10
C ILE A 2 -0.10 1.91 17.31
N GLN A 3 0.69 2.95 17.52
CA GLN A 3 0.59 4.20 16.76
C GLN A 3 1.63 4.18 15.64
N THR A 4 1.21 4.47 14.41
CA THR A 4 2.07 4.51 13.24
C THR A 4 1.70 5.69 12.35
N THR A 5 2.69 6.22 11.64
CA THR A 5 2.44 7.23 10.60
C THR A 5 2.16 6.55 9.25
N PRO A 6 1.48 7.22 8.30
CA PRO A 6 1.32 6.71 6.94
C PRO A 6 2.64 6.39 6.25
N VAL A 7 3.70 7.15 6.53
CA VAL A 7 5.05 6.89 5.97
C VAL A 7 5.62 5.58 6.52
N GLN A 8 5.45 5.29 7.81
CA GLN A 8 5.89 4.03 8.42
C GLN A 8 5.13 2.84 7.83
N LEU A 9 3.82 2.96 7.61
CA LEU A 9 3.02 1.93 6.94
C LEU A 9 3.46 1.70 5.49
N CYS A 10 3.77 2.77 4.77
CA CYS A 10 4.30 2.69 3.41
C CYS A 10 5.68 1.99 3.40
N LEU A 11 6.58 2.35 4.33
CA LEU A 11 7.90 1.75 4.48
C LEU A 11 7.79 0.25 4.80
N MET A 12 6.98 -0.13 5.76
CA MET A 12 6.70 -1.55 6.08
C MET A 12 6.23 -2.30 4.83
N THR A 13 5.30 -1.72 4.09
CA THR A 13 4.76 -2.33 2.88
C THR A 13 5.83 -2.48 1.79
N ALA A 14 6.71 -1.50 1.63
CA ALA A 14 7.85 -1.56 0.70
C ALA A 14 8.85 -2.65 1.09
N GLN A 15 9.10 -2.82 2.39
CA GLN A 15 9.97 -3.88 2.92
C GLN A 15 9.36 -5.28 2.74
N ILE A 16 8.05 -5.43 2.89
CA ILE A 16 7.37 -6.68 2.54
C ILE A 16 7.50 -6.94 1.02
N ALA A 17 7.25 -5.93 0.21
CA ALA A 17 7.27 -6.04 -1.25
C ALA A 17 8.65 -6.44 -1.81
N ASN A 18 9.74 -5.98 -1.21
CA ASN A 18 11.10 -6.28 -1.66
C ASN A 18 11.67 -7.62 -1.15
N GLY A 19 10.88 -8.40 -0.43
CA GLY A 19 11.30 -9.69 0.12
C GLY A 19 11.82 -9.63 1.56
N GLY A 20 11.56 -8.55 2.29
CA GLY A 20 11.91 -8.39 3.71
C GLY A 20 13.27 -7.74 3.96
N TYR A 21 13.80 -7.03 2.99
CA TYR A 21 15.06 -6.29 3.15
C TYR A 21 14.83 -4.87 3.65
N LYS A 22 15.77 -4.40 4.47
CA LYS A 22 15.75 -3.05 5.05
C LYS A 22 15.80 -1.98 3.96
N ILE A 23 14.94 -0.96 4.09
CA ILE A 23 14.90 0.21 3.23
C ILE A 23 15.03 1.46 4.11
N TYR A 24 15.82 2.41 3.64
CA TYR A 24 15.88 3.76 4.19
C TYR A 24 15.13 4.71 3.26
N PRO A 25 14.00 5.30 3.70
CA PRO A 25 13.25 6.23 2.86
C PRO A 25 14.06 7.50 2.65
N LYS A 26 14.06 8.00 1.41
CA LYS A 26 14.69 9.27 1.04
C LYS A 26 13.64 10.20 0.45
N ILE A 27 13.66 11.46 0.86
CA ILE A 27 12.76 12.51 0.34
C ILE A 27 13.46 13.30 -0.75
N THR A 28 14.78 13.50 -0.60
CA THR A 28 15.62 14.24 -1.55
C THR A 28 16.47 13.29 -2.39
N VAL A 29 16.74 13.68 -3.63
CA VAL A 29 17.77 13.03 -4.45
C VAL A 29 19.10 13.62 -3.97
N GLU A 30 19.88 12.85 -3.23
CA GLU A 30 21.25 13.21 -2.89
C GLU A 30 22.18 12.80 -4.03
N ASP A 31 23.30 13.55 -4.18
CA ASP A 31 24.35 13.21 -5.12
C ASP A 31 24.81 11.78 -4.92
N GLU A 32 24.94 11.02 -6.01
CA GLU A 32 25.31 9.59 -6.02
C GLU A 32 26.68 9.29 -5.41
N ASN A 33 27.47 10.32 -5.12
CA ASN A 33 28.84 10.22 -4.60
C ASN A 33 28.95 9.99 -3.09
N LYS A 34 27.85 10.00 -2.34
CA LYS A 34 27.88 9.60 -0.92
C LYS A 34 27.74 8.08 -0.83
N ASN A 35 28.86 7.41 -0.53
CA ASN A 35 28.95 5.97 -0.22
C ASN A 35 27.90 5.58 0.83
N PHE A 36 26.72 5.16 0.38
CA PHE A 36 25.78 4.43 1.21
C PHE A 36 26.31 3.01 1.34
N GLN A 37 27.15 2.80 2.34
CA GLN A 37 27.73 1.50 2.65
C GLN A 37 26.62 0.47 2.93
N ASN A 38 26.75 -0.66 2.24
CA ASN A 38 26.42 -2.05 2.56
C ASN A 38 25.14 -2.46 3.32
N ASP A 39 24.31 -1.55 3.84
CA ASP A 39 23.05 -1.90 4.53
C ASP A 39 21.89 -2.23 3.57
N LYS A 40 22.10 -2.11 2.27
CA LYS A 40 21.06 -2.19 1.25
C LYS A 40 20.36 -3.55 1.17
N TYR A 41 20.97 -4.59 1.71
CA TYR A 41 20.46 -5.96 1.65
C TYR A 41 20.39 -6.64 3.02
N THR A 42 20.30 -5.88 4.10
CA THR A 42 20.13 -6.45 5.43
C THR A 42 18.73 -7.04 5.57
N PRO A 43 18.57 -8.34 5.76
CA PRO A 43 17.28 -8.95 5.98
C PRO A 43 16.72 -8.52 7.33
N LEU A 44 15.41 -8.22 7.37
CA LEU A 44 14.70 -7.86 8.60
C LEU A 44 14.07 -9.06 9.29
N TYR A 45 14.06 -10.22 8.61
CA TYR A 45 13.36 -11.42 9.05
C TYR A 45 14.27 -12.64 8.87
N GLU A 46 14.22 -13.54 9.82
CA GLU A 46 15.03 -14.76 9.80
C GLU A 46 14.60 -15.75 8.69
N ASN A 47 13.31 -15.76 8.36
CA ASN A 47 12.75 -16.69 7.39
C ASN A 47 12.04 -15.97 6.24
N SER A 48 12.67 -15.93 5.09
CA SER A 48 12.12 -15.33 3.87
C SER A 48 10.82 -15.98 3.38
N LYS A 49 10.58 -17.26 3.72
CA LYS A 49 9.32 -17.94 3.37
C LYS A 49 8.11 -17.26 4.03
N ASN A 50 8.26 -16.73 5.25
CA ASN A 50 7.19 -16.03 5.94
C ASN A 50 6.79 -14.75 5.19
N ILE A 51 7.77 -14.04 4.62
CA ILE A 51 7.49 -12.85 3.81
C ILE A 51 6.70 -13.21 2.56
N LYS A 52 7.07 -14.31 1.91
CA LYS A 52 6.32 -14.78 0.74
C LYS A 52 4.87 -15.11 1.08
N ILE A 53 4.61 -15.77 2.21
CA ILE A 53 3.25 -16.04 2.69
C ILE A 53 2.47 -14.74 2.88
N VAL A 54 3.08 -13.71 3.47
CA VAL A 54 2.44 -12.39 3.66
C VAL A 54 2.15 -11.72 2.32
N GLN A 55 3.10 -11.76 1.37
CA GLN A 55 2.89 -11.22 0.03
C GLN A 55 1.72 -11.90 -0.69
N ASP A 56 1.65 -13.24 -0.63
CA ASP A 56 0.60 -14.03 -1.26
C ASP A 56 -0.76 -13.77 -0.59
N ALA A 57 -0.80 -13.65 0.74
CA ALA A 57 -2.01 -13.29 1.48
C ALA A 57 -2.49 -11.86 1.13
N MET A 58 -1.59 -10.90 0.96
CA MET A 58 -1.93 -9.55 0.50
C MET A 58 -2.45 -9.56 -0.94
N PHE A 59 -1.88 -10.43 -1.80
CA PHE A 59 -2.39 -10.62 -3.16
C PHE A 59 -3.80 -11.22 -3.14
N GLY A 60 -4.02 -12.29 -2.37
CA GLY A 60 -5.34 -12.93 -2.20
C GLY A 60 -6.39 -11.95 -1.66
N SER A 61 -6.04 -11.12 -0.66
CA SER A 61 -6.92 -10.08 -0.13
C SER A 61 -7.45 -9.12 -1.20
N THR A 62 -6.69 -8.90 -2.27
CA THR A 62 -7.09 -7.97 -3.34
C THR A 62 -7.64 -8.68 -4.57
N ASN A 63 -7.16 -9.88 -4.91
CA ASN A 63 -7.43 -10.50 -6.22
C ASN A 63 -8.29 -11.77 -6.15
N GLU A 64 -8.47 -12.38 -4.97
CA GLU A 64 -9.33 -13.55 -4.80
C GLU A 64 -10.76 -13.14 -4.42
N VAL A 65 -11.74 -13.95 -4.81
CA VAL A 65 -13.17 -13.63 -4.65
C VAL A 65 -13.57 -13.34 -3.21
N MET A 66 -12.98 -14.04 -2.25
CA MET A 66 -13.23 -13.84 -0.81
C MET A 66 -12.36 -12.75 -0.19
N GLY A 67 -11.50 -12.11 -0.98
CA GLY A 67 -10.63 -11.04 -0.51
C GLY A 67 -11.38 -9.78 -0.11
N THR A 68 -10.99 -9.16 1.01
CA THR A 68 -11.67 -7.97 1.57
C THR A 68 -11.67 -6.77 0.63
N SER A 69 -10.69 -6.68 -0.29
CA SER A 69 -10.58 -5.61 -1.28
C SER A 69 -10.75 -6.09 -2.73
N TYR A 70 -11.37 -7.24 -2.95
CA TYR A 70 -11.58 -7.85 -4.26
C TYR A 70 -12.24 -6.89 -5.30
N ARG A 71 -13.18 -6.06 -4.86
CA ARG A 71 -13.83 -5.06 -5.73
C ARG A 71 -12.86 -4.02 -6.29
N SER A 72 -11.72 -3.84 -5.66
CA SER A 72 -10.67 -2.91 -6.10
C SER A 72 -9.59 -3.56 -6.96
N ARG A 73 -9.69 -4.86 -7.27
CA ARG A 73 -8.73 -5.55 -8.12
C ARG A 73 -8.59 -4.93 -9.51
N ILE A 74 -7.45 -5.18 -10.14
CA ILE A 74 -7.21 -4.88 -11.54
C ILE A 74 -6.86 -6.20 -12.23
N ASN A 75 -7.64 -6.59 -13.24
CA ASN A 75 -7.46 -7.88 -13.92
C ASN A 75 -6.22 -7.90 -14.82
N ASP A 76 -5.82 -6.74 -15.36
CA ASP A 76 -4.63 -6.62 -16.20
C ASP A 76 -3.36 -6.88 -15.36
N PRO A 77 -2.56 -7.92 -15.70
CA PRO A 77 -1.35 -8.28 -14.97
C PRO A 77 -0.34 -7.14 -14.82
N LYS A 78 -0.32 -6.20 -15.75
CA LYS A 78 0.52 -5.00 -15.71
C LYS A 78 0.27 -4.15 -14.47
N TYR A 79 -0.99 -4.09 -14.02
CA TYR A 79 -1.43 -3.23 -12.93
C TYR A 79 -1.84 -4.01 -11.68
N GLN A 80 -1.76 -5.35 -11.71
CA GLN A 80 -2.10 -6.14 -10.52
C GLN A 80 -1.26 -5.74 -9.33
N PHE A 81 -1.91 -5.54 -8.22
CA PHE A 81 -1.27 -5.14 -6.97
C PHE A 81 -1.76 -6.02 -5.81
N ALA A 82 -0.99 -6.06 -4.76
CA ALA A 82 -1.31 -6.73 -3.51
C ALA A 82 -1.53 -5.70 -2.43
N GLY A 83 -2.52 -5.88 -1.56
CA GLY A 83 -2.80 -4.90 -0.53
C GLY A 83 -3.59 -5.46 0.65
N LYS A 84 -3.73 -4.63 1.69
CA LYS A 84 -4.47 -4.96 2.90
C LYS A 84 -5.23 -3.74 3.40
N THR A 85 -6.50 -3.95 3.68
CA THR A 85 -7.37 -2.96 4.33
C THR A 85 -7.00 -2.79 5.79
N GLY A 86 -7.16 -1.58 6.29
CA GLY A 86 -7.09 -1.25 7.69
C GLY A 86 -8.23 -0.30 8.08
N THR A 87 -8.55 -0.30 9.37
CA THR A 87 -9.50 0.63 9.97
C THR A 87 -8.92 1.08 11.30
N ALA A 88 -8.75 2.38 11.48
CA ALA A 88 -8.29 2.94 12.74
C ALA A 88 -9.48 3.54 13.49
N GLN A 89 -9.76 2.99 14.64
CA GLN A 89 -10.88 3.42 15.47
C GLN A 89 -10.66 4.82 16.03
N VAL A 90 -11.66 5.68 15.87
CA VAL A 90 -11.68 7.04 16.42
C VAL A 90 -12.24 7.05 17.83
N LYS A 91 -13.28 6.25 18.08
CA LYS A 91 -13.90 6.14 19.39
C LYS A 91 -13.96 4.70 19.88
N LYS A 92 -14.14 4.52 21.20
CA LYS A 92 -14.40 3.21 21.78
C LYS A 92 -15.79 2.75 21.34
N ILE A 93 -15.88 1.57 20.74
CA ILE A 93 -17.14 0.93 20.37
C ILE A 93 -17.80 0.40 21.65
N THR A 94 -19.01 0.87 21.97
CA THR A 94 -19.82 0.38 23.10
C THR A 94 -20.63 -0.86 22.69
N GLU A 95 -21.19 -1.58 23.67
CA GLU A 95 -22.11 -2.70 23.41
C GLU A 95 -23.32 -2.22 22.59
N ARG A 96 -23.86 -1.06 22.93
CA ARG A 96 -24.98 -0.44 22.20
C ARG A 96 -24.61 -0.14 20.73
N ASP A 97 -23.39 0.32 20.45
CA ASP A 97 -22.94 0.57 19.07
C ASP A 97 -22.89 -0.72 18.25
N ARG A 98 -22.53 -1.86 18.89
CA ARG A 98 -22.50 -3.18 18.27
C ARG A 98 -23.90 -3.71 17.99
N GLU A 99 -24.83 -3.53 18.90
CA GLU A 99 -26.24 -3.94 18.75
C GLU A 99 -26.94 -3.18 17.62
N LEU A 100 -26.63 -1.89 17.48
CA LEU A 100 -27.23 -1.02 16.46
C LEU A 100 -26.70 -1.31 15.04
N ASP A 101 -25.55 -1.95 14.88
CA ASP A 101 -24.87 -2.25 13.59
C ASP A 101 -24.97 -1.10 12.57
N LEU A 102 -24.67 0.12 13.01
CA LEU A 102 -24.84 1.32 12.22
C LEU A 102 -23.94 1.28 10.98
N LYS A 103 -24.51 1.62 9.84
CA LYS A 103 -23.73 1.81 8.61
C LYS A 103 -22.95 3.13 8.68
N THR A 104 -21.81 3.21 8.00
CA THR A 104 -20.90 4.37 8.03
C THR A 104 -21.62 5.70 7.82
N PHE A 105 -22.63 5.77 6.94
CA PHE A 105 -23.38 7.00 6.66
C PHE A 105 -24.34 7.41 7.79
N GLN A 106 -24.69 6.51 8.69
CA GLN A 106 -25.54 6.75 9.86
C GLN A 106 -24.74 7.26 11.06
N ILE A 107 -23.42 7.11 11.01
CA ILE A 107 -22.49 7.58 12.05
C ILE A 107 -22.13 9.04 11.74
N PRO A 108 -22.16 9.95 12.73
CA PRO A 108 -21.65 11.31 12.56
C PRO A 108 -20.24 11.32 11.98
N TYR A 109 -19.94 12.26 11.08
CA TYR A 109 -18.67 12.27 10.36
C TYR A 109 -17.45 12.17 11.27
N GLU A 110 -17.40 12.95 12.34
CA GLU A 110 -16.29 13.04 13.29
C GLU A 110 -16.09 11.77 14.14
N GLU A 111 -17.11 10.91 14.21
CA GLU A 111 -17.07 9.65 14.94
C GLU A 111 -16.75 8.44 14.05
N ARG A 112 -16.72 8.62 12.74
CA ARG A 112 -16.37 7.54 11.81
C ARG A 112 -14.93 7.16 11.95
N ASP A 113 -14.66 5.88 11.87
CA ASP A 113 -13.29 5.35 11.84
C ASP A 113 -12.51 5.87 10.62
N HIS A 114 -11.20 5.93 10.73
CA HIS A 114 -10.35 6.26 9.60
C HIS A 114 -10.16 5.04 8.70
N ALA A 115 -10.34 5.23 7.39
CA ALA A 115 -10.12 4.18 6.41
C ALA A 115 -8.66 4.14 5.97
N LEU A 116 -8.05 2.94 6.02
CA LEU A 116 -6.67 2.73 5.61
C LEU A 116 -6.57 1.63 4.54
N TYR A 117 -5.58 1.79 3.70
CA TYR A 117 -5.16 0.75 2.77
C TYR A 117 -3.67 0.84 2.50
N VAL A 118 -2.98 -0.27 2.63
CA VAL A 118 -1.58 -0.38 2.24
C VAL A 118 -1.46 -1.34 1.08
N ALA A 119 -0.61 -1.03 0.10
CA ALA A 119 -0.47 -1.87 -1.06
C ALA A 119 0.89 -1.70 -1.74
N PHE A 120 1.28 -2.73 -2.51
CA PHE A 120 2.44 -2.68 -3.37
C PHE A 120 2.12 -3.26 -4.75
N GLY A 121 2.83 -2.80 -5.76
CA GLY A 121 2.62 -3.24 -7.14
C GLY A 121 3.68 -2.75 -8.13
N PRO A 122 3.71 -3.33 -9.36
CA PRO A 122 2.97 -4.52 -9.78
C PRO A 122 3.38 -5.76 -8.96
N TYR A 123 2.45 -6.71 -8.73
CA TYR A 123 2.69 -7.83 -7.82
C TYR A 123 3.89 -8.69 -8.20
N LYS A 124 4.02 -9.07 -9.49
CA LYS A 124 5.12 -9.92 -9.96
C LYS A 124 6.49 -9.24 -9.94
N ASN A 125 6.52 -7.92 -10.06
CA ASN A 125 7.76 -7.13 -10.03
C ASN A 125 7.49 -5.82 -9.28
N PRO A 126 7.47 -5.84 -7.95
CA PRO A 126 7.12 -4.68 -7.14
C PRO A 126 8.08 -3.51 -7.38
N ARG A 127 7.51 -2.35 -7.69
CA ARG A 127 8.24 -1.10 -7.89
C ARG A 127 7.75 0.03 -7.02
N TYR A 128 6.49 -0.08 -6.56
CA TYR A 128 5.82 0.96 -5.80
C TYR A 128 5.16 0.35 -4.58
N ALA A 129 5.23 1.05 -3.49
CA ALA A 129 4.41 0.82 -2.32
C ALA A 129 3.65 2.11 -2.01
N LEU A 130 2.46 1.99 -1.46
CA LEU A 130 1.65 3.12 -1.03
C LEU A 130 0.92 2.83 0.27
N SER A 131 0.61 3.88 0.98
CA SER A 131 -0.32 3.89 2.10
C SER A 131 -1.36 4.97 1.82
N VAL A 132 -2.63 4.60 1.85
CA VAL A 132 -3.77 5.51 1.72
C VAL A 132 -4.44 5.62 3.07
N PHE A 133 -4.55 6.84 3.57
CA PHE A 133 -5.24 7.18 4.80
C PHE A 133 -6.33 8.17 4.47
N VAL A 134 -7.56 7.89 4.88
CA VAL A 134 -8.72 8.76 4.69
C VAL A 134 -9.37 9.00 6.04
N GLU A 135 -9.22 10.22 6.55
CA GLU A 135 -9.83 10.63 7.82
C GLU A 135 -11.34 10.45 7.75
N HIS A 136 -11.89 9.84 8.81
CA HIS A 136 -13.32 9.57 8.94
C HIS A 136 -13.96 8.87 7.73
N GLY A 137 -13.13 8.18 6.94
CA GLY A 137 -13.54 7.48 5.72
C GLY A 137 -14.33 6.19 5.95
N GLY A 138 -14.42 5.73 7.19
CA GLY A 138 -15.14 4.52 7.60
C GLY A 138 -14.38 3.25 7.24
N ASN A 139 -14.68 2.64 6.11
CA ASN A 139 -14.16 1.32 5.77
C ASN A 139 -13.07 1.37 4.70
N GLY A 140 -11.94 0.71 4.99
CA GLY A 140 -10.79 0.67 4.08
C GLY A 140 -11.09 0.03 2.71
N SER A 141 -11.97 -0.97 2.65
CA SER A 141 -12.29 -1.67 1.39
C SER A 141 -13.15 -0.84 0.43
N THR A 142 -14.03 0.00 0.96
CA THR A 142 -14.97 0.82 0.17
C THR A 142 -14.43 2.21 -0.12
N THR A 143 -13.52 2.72 0.71
CA THR A 143 -13.02 4.10 0.60
C THR A 143 -11.55 4.14 0.16
N ALA A 144 -10.64 3.54 0.91
CA ALA A 144 -9.21 3.65 0.65
C ALA A 144 -8.70 2.73 -0.49
N ALA A 145 -9.21 1.49 -0.59
CA ALA A 145 -8.79 0.56 -1.63
C ALA A 145 -9.13 1.01 -3.06
N PRO A 146 -10.31 1.60 -3.37
CA PRO A 146 -10.58 2.17 -4.69
C PRO A 146 -9.66 3.33 -5.07
N MET A 147 -9.21 4.13 -4.09
CA MET A 147 -8.21 5.19 -4.31
C MET A 147 -6.86 4.60 -4.68
N ALA A 148 -6.41 3.57 -3.94
CA ALA A 148 -5.18 2.84 -4.26
C ALA A 148 -5.20 2.27 -5.68
N LYS A 149 -6.31 1.66 -6.11
CA LYS A 149 -6.50 1.18 -7.49
C LYS A 149 -6.26 2.26 -8.54
N LYS A 150 -6.83 3.45 -8.35
CA LYS A 150 -6.64 4.59 -9.27
C LYS A 150 -5.20 5.06 -9.27
N LEU A 151 -4.58 5.17 -8.10
CA LEU A 151 -3.20 5.60 -7.94
C LEU A 151 -2.22 4.64 -8.62
N PHE A 152 -2.38 3.33 -8.47
CA PHE A 152 -1.51 2.36 -9.14
C PHE A 152 -1.54 2.47 -10.67
N LYS A 153 -2.73 2.62 -11.26
CA LYS A 153 -2.83 2.84 -12.70
C LYS A 153 -2.08 4.09 -13.14
N LEU A 154 -2.32 5.20 -12.47
CA LEU A 154 -1.67 6.49 -12.79
C LEU A 154 -0.15 6.42 -12.64
N ILE A 155 0.35 5.84 -11.55
CA ILE A 155 1.79 5.76 -11.26
C ILE A 155 2.49 4.87 -12.29
N ILE A 156 1.93 3.71 -12.61
CA ILE A 156 2.52 2.76 -13.55
C ILE A 156 2.52 3.34 -14.97
N ASP A 157 1.45 4.00 -15.40
CA ASP A 157 1.38 4.64 -16.71
C ASP A 157 2.35 5.83 -16.81
N ARG A 158 2.42 6.65 -15.77
CA ARG A 158 3.36 7.78 -15.71
C ARG A 158 4.82 7.32 -15.77
N HIS A 159 5.17 6.21 -15.13
CA HIS A 159 6.51 5.65 -15.19
C HIS A 159 6.90 5.23 -16.61
N GLN A 160 5.98 4.67 -17.37
CA GLN A 160 6.25 4.28 -18.77
C GLN A 160 6.42 5.48 -19.69
N ILE A 161 5.62 6.52 -19.50
CA ILE A 161 5.77 7.78 -20.25
C ILE A 161 7.16 8.38 -19.99
N ARG A 162 7.62 8.42 -18.74
CA ARG A 162 8.97 8.91 -18.40
C ARG A 162 10.07 8.07 -19.04
N LYS A 163 9.98 6.74 -18.96
CA LYS A 163 10.96 5.85 -19.61
C LYS A 163 11.07 6.09 -21.11
N ASN A 164 9.93 6.29 -21.77
CA ASN A 164 9.92 6.57 -23.20
C ASN A 164 10.51 7.95 -23.53
N TYR A 165 10.35 8.91 -22.61
CA TYR A 165 10.91 10.26 -22.76
C TYR A 165 12.43 10.25 -22.56
N ASP A 166 12.91 9.55 -21.56
CA ASP A 166 14.34 9.41 -21.28
C ASP A 166 15.05 8.64 -22.40
N ASN A 167 14.44 7.57 -22.94
CA ASN A 167 14.99 6.83 -24.08
C ASN A 167 15.06 7.66 -25.36
N LYS A 168 14.10 8.55 -25.61
CA LYS A 168 14.16 9.49 -26.77
C LYS A 168 15.29 10.49 -26.62
N LYS A 169 15.54 10.99 -25.41
CA LYS A 169 16.61 11.96 -25.14
C LYS A 169 18.02 11.40 -25.38
N TYR A 170 18.19 10.06 -25.32
CA TYR A 170 19.46 9.37 -25.61
C TYR A 170 19.60 8.94 -27.08
N LEU A 171 18.53 9.05 -27.90
CA LEU A 171 18.57 8.73 -29.32
C LEU A 171 18.80 9.97 -30.21
N ASP A 172 18.68 11.17 -29.63
CA ASP A 172 18.86 12.46 -30.32
C ASP A 172 20.25 13.09 -30.04
N ILE A 173 21.24 12.32 -29.55
CA ILE A 173 22.66 12.63 -29.44
C ILE A 173 23.44 11.62 -30.27
#